data_e3ace55175966dc98a1cbd2c8a1ea9c0
#
_entry.id   e3ace55175966dc98a1cbd2c8a1ea9c0
#
_cell.length_a   1.000
_cell.length_b   1.000
_cell.length_c   1.000
_cell.angle_alpha   90.00
_cell.angle_beta   90.00
_cell.angle_gamma   90.00
#
_symmetry.space_group_name_H-M   'P 1'
#
loop_
_entity.id
_entity.type
_entity.pdbx_description
1 polymer ?
#
loop_
_entity_poly.entity_id
_entity_poly.type
_entity_poly.pdbx_seq_one_letter_code
_entity_poly.pdbx_strand_id
1 'polypeptide(L)'
;MQNTEFDIAIVGGGIVGLASAFQLQTNFPDLNIVVFEKEKELAFHQTGRNSGVIHSGLYYKSGSFKAINCVKGRKQLIEFAQKNNIDFDICGKIVVAVNTEESQRLEQLKINGEQNGLEGLKLLNPAEFKEIEPNV
;
A
#
# COMPACT_ATOMS: atom_id res chain seq x y z
N MET A 1 32.10 -28.92 -6.64
CA MET A 1 30.88 -28.16 -6.42
C MET A 1 31.16 -27.23 -5.27
N GLN A 2 31.06 -25.94 -5.44
CA GLN A 2 31.16 -25.00 -4.32
C GLN A 2 29.96 -25.28 -3.41
N ASN A 3 30.20 -25.62 -2.17
CA ASN A 3 29.15 -25.76 -1.17
C ASN A 3 28.67 -24.37 -0.85
N THR A 4 27.53 -23.96 -1.41
CA THR A 4 26.93 -22.65 -1.14
C THR A 4 26.04 -22.82 0.09
N GLU A 5 26.53 -22.39 1.24
CA GLU A 5 25.77 -22.39 2.49
C GLU A 5 25.00 -21.08 2.60
N PHE A 6 23.72 -21.14 2.93
CA PHE A 6 22.87 -20.01 3.21
C PHE A 6 22.41 -20.03 4.65
N ASP A 7 22.41 -18.88 5.29
CA ASP A 7 21.92 -18.71 6.66
C ASP A 7 20.39 -18.67 6.70
N ILE A 8 19.78 -18.06 5.68
CA ILE A 8 18.31 -17.90 5.58
C ILE A 8 17.84 -18.21 4.16
N ALA A 9 16.77 -19.00 4.07
CA ALA A 9 16.05 -19.27 2.84
C ALA A 9 14.63 -18.68 2.92
N ILE A 10 14.27 -17.85 1.96
CA ILE A 10 12.93 -17.25 1.83
C ILE A 10 12.25 -17.92 0.64
N VAL A 11 11.03 -18.44 0.86
CA VAL A 11 10.24 -19.08 -0.19
C VAL A 11 9.19 -18.11 -0.70
N GLY A 12 9.29 -17.76 -1.98
CA GLY A 12 8.41 -16.84 -2.70
C GLY A 12 9.05 -15.49 -2.98
N GLY A 13 9.20 -15.16 -4.26
CA GLY A 13 9.76 -13.90 -4.80
C GLY A 13 8.70 -12.82 -5.04
N GLY A 14 7.59 -12.82 -4.28
CA GLY A 14 6.62 -11.73 -4.25
C GLY A 14 7.04 -10.62 -3.29
N ILE A 15 6.20 -9.54 -3.19
CA ILE A 15 6.54 -8.34 -2.39
C ILE A 15 6.87 -8.67 -0.92
N VAL A 16 6.18 -9.64 -0.32
CA VAL A 16 6.43 -10.01 1.08
C VAL A 16 7.81 -10.67 1.23
N GLY A 17 8.13 -11.65 0.37
CA GLY A 17 9.44 -12.33 0.42
C GLY A 17 10.58 -11.37 0.10
N LEU A 18 10.44 -10.55 -0.94
CA LEU A 18 11.45 -9.58 -1.32
C LEU A 18 11.66 -8.50 -0.26
N ALA A 19 10.58 -7.97 0.34
CA ALA A 19 10.68 -7.00 1.43
C ALA A 19 11.33 -7.61 2.68
N SER A 20 11.03 -8.89 2.98
CA SER A 20 11.67 -9.61 4.09
C SER A 20 13.16 -9.80 3.84
N ALA A 21 13.56 -10.22 2.63
CA ALA A 21 14.96 -10.35 2.24
C ALA A 21 15.69 -9.00 2.34
N PHE A 22 15.09 -7.93 1.82
CA PHE A 22 15.64 -6.59 1.88
C PHE A 22 15.86 -6.12 3.32
N GLN A 23 14.86 -6.28 4.18
CA GLN A 23 14.97 -5.89 5.59
C GLN A 23 16.00 -6.70 6.36
N LEU A 24 16.05 -8.01 6.13
CA LEU A 24 17.06 -8.88 6.74
C LEU A 24 18.47 -8.49 6.28
N GLN A 25 18.70 -8.33 4.98
CA GLN A 25 20.01 -7.97 4.45
C GLN A 25 20.45 -6.56 4.91
N THR A 26 19.49 -5.62 5.06
CA THR A 26 19.79 -4.27 5.54
C THR A 26 20.20 -4.26 7.01
N ASN A 27 19.54 -5.07 7.85
CA ASN A 27 19.80 -5.09 9.29
C ASN A 27 20.92 -6.09 9.68
N PHE A 28 21.18 -7.08 8.85
CA PHE A 28 22.14 -8.15 9.07
C PHE A 28 22.95 -8.40 7.78
N PRO A 29 23.87 -7.47 7.43
CA PRO A 29 24.57 -7.50 6.13
C PRO A 29 25.45 -8.73 5.92
N ASP A 30 25.89 -9.39 7.00
CA ASP A 30 26.78 -10.55 6.95
C ASP A 30 26.01 -11.87 6.67
N LEU A 31 24.68 -11.85 6.66
CA LEU A 31 23.89 -13.04 6.38
C LEU A 31 23.85 -13.36 4.87
N ASN A 32 24.06 -14.62 4.55
CA ASN A 32 23.85 -15.16 3.19
C ASN A 32 22.37 -15.55 3.05
N ILE A 33 21.61 -14.71 2.33
CA ILE A 33 20.16 -14.89 2.15
C ILE A 33 19.90 -15.39 0.73
N VAL A 34 19.06 -16.42 0.60
CA VAL A 34 18.56 -16.90 -0.69
C VAL A 34 17.05 -16.75 -0.76
N VAL A 35 16.55 -16.34 -1.93
CA VAL A 35 15.10 -16.30 -2.23
C VAL A 35 14.82 -17.36 -3.31
N PHE A 36 13.93 -18.29 -3.00
CA PHE A 36 13.44 -19.29 -3.95
C PHE A 36 12.11 -18.82 -4.56
N GLU A 37 12.06 -18.73 -5.87
CA GLU A 37 10.82 -18.45 -6.63
C GLU A 37 10.57 -19.62 -7.61
N LYS A 38 9.32 -20.07 -7.68
CA LYS A 38 8.91 -21.15 -8.58
C LYS A 38 8.80 -20.73 -10.04
N GLU A 39 8.53 -19.44 -10.26
CA GLU A 39 8.42 -18.85 -11.59
C GLU A 39 9.77 -18.39 -12.11
N LYS A 40 9.87 -18.12 -13.40
CA LYS A 40 11.09 -17.60 -14.02
C LYS A 40 11.39 -16.14 -13.64
N GLU A 41 10.37 -15.40 -13.22
CA GLU A 41 10.43 -13.98 -12.91
C GLU A 41 9.91 -13.71 -11.50
N LEU A 42 10.52 -12.74 -10.83
CA LEU A 42 10.04 -12.24 -9.56
C LEU A 42 8.71 -11.50 -9.73
N ALA A 43 7.90 -11.44 -8.68
CA ALA A 43 6.63 -10.72 -8.67
C ALA A 43 5.59 -11.19 -9.70
N PHE A 44 5.73 -12.35 -10.27
CA PHE A 44 4.91 -12.86 -11.38
C PHE A 44 3.41 -12.97 -11.06
N HIS A 45 3.04 -13.25 -9.82
CA HIS A 45 1.65 -13.40 -9.39
C HIS A 45 1.03 -12.09 -8.89
N GLN A 46 0.47 -12.07 -7.67
CA GLN A 46 -0.29 -10.96 -7.09
C GLN A 46 0.50 -9.64 -7.06
N THR A 47 1.80 -9.70 -6.82
CA THR A 47 2.65 -8.51 -6.73
C THR A 47 2.75 -7.76 -8.06
N GLY A 48 2.87 -8.45 -9.17
CA GLY A 48 2.91 -7.84 -10.51
C GLY A 48 1.54 -7.65 -11.16
N ARG A 49 0.45 -8.14 -10.53
CA ARG A 49 -0.91 -8.19 -11.12
C ARG A 49 -1.97 -7.62 -10.16
N ASN A 50 -1.67 -6.51 -9.54
CA ASN A 50 -2.59 -5.77 -8.68
C ASN A 50 -2.87 -4.38 -9.26
N SER A 51 -3.69 -3.58 -8.58
CA SER A 51 -4.05 -2.23 -9.05
C SER A 51 -2.92 -1.19 -8.92
N GLY A 52 -1.81 -1.52 -8.29
CA GLY A 52 -0.71 -0.58 -8.02
C GLY A 52 -1.06 0.56 -7.05
N VAL A 53 -2.21 0.51 -6.41
CA VAL A 53 -2.70 1.59 -5.53
C VAL A 53 -2.13 1.44 -4.13
N ILE A 54 -1.49 2.49 -3.63
CA ILE A 54 -1.09 2.61 -2.23
C ILE A 54 -2.32 3.02 -1.42
N HIS A 55 -2.97 2.05 -0.76
CA HIS A 55 -4.22 2.28 -0.04
C HIS A 55 -4.03 3.22 1.15
N SER A 56 -5.02 4.12 1.36
CA SER A 56 -5.00 5.08 2.47
C SER A 56 -5.42 4.50 3.83
N GLY A 57 -6.25 3.47 3.83
CA GLY A 57 -6.88 2.94 5.04
C GLY A 57 -8.28 3.52 5.33
N LEU A 58 -8.86 4.29 4.41
CA LEU A 58 -10.14 4.98 4.55
C LEU A 58 -11.30 4.07 4.98
N TYR A 59 -11.37 2.87 4.38
CA TYR A 59 -12.47 1.91 4.58
C TYR A 59 -12.29 0.98 5.80
N TYR A 60 -11.14 1.01 6.46
CA TYR A 60 -10.87 0.07 7.54
C TYR A 60 -11.42 0.59 8.86
N LYS A 61 -11.99 -0.34 9.66
CA LYS A 61 -12.50 -0.02 10.98
C LYS A 61 -11.42 0.65 11.82
N SER A 62 -11.74 1.81 12.39
CA SER A 62 -10.81 2.57 13.23
C SER A 62 -10.31 1.74 14.42
N GLY A 63 -9.04 1.89 14.74
CA GLY A 63 -8.36 1.14 15.80
C GLY A 63 -8.04 -0.32 15.47
N SER A 64 -8.45 -0.84 14.30
CA SER A 64 -8.08 -2.20 13.89
C SER A 64 -6.60 -2.26 13.46
N PHE A 65 -5.96 -3.41 13.67
CA PHE A 65 -4.60 -3.65 13.16
C PHE A 65 -4.49 -3.40 11.64
N LYS A 66 -5.56 -3.67 10.90
CA LYS A 66 -5.60 -3.41 9.45
C LYS A 66 -5.54 -1.93 9.13
N ALA A 67 -6.26 -1.08 9.87
CA ALA A 67 -6.21 0.37 9.72
C ALA A 67 -4.82 0.91 10.10
N ILE A 68 -4.33 0.54 11.28
CA ILE A 68 -3.03 0.98 11.82
C ILE A 68 -1.89 0.61 10.86
N ASN A 69 -1.85 -0.66 10.43
CA ASN A 69 -0.80 -1.14 9.52
C ASN A 69 -0.91 -0.51 8.12
N CYS A 70 -2.12 -0.23 7.64
CA CYS A 70 -2.29 0.42 6.34
C CYS A 70 -1.77 1.86 6.36
N VAL A 71 -2.13 2.65 7.37
CA VAL A 71 -1.67 4.04 7.49
C VAL A 71 -0.15 4.11 7.68
N LYS A 72 0.39 3.28 8.57
CA LYS A 72 1.84 3.18 8.79
C LYS A 72 2.58 2.70 7.55
N GLY A 73 2.09 1.64 6.92
CA GLY A 73 2.71 1.05 5.73
C GLY A 73 2.68 1.98 4.52
N ARG A 74 1.60 2.76 4.34
CA ARG A 74 1.53 3.81 3.32
C ARG A 74 2.67 4.81 3.47
N LYS A 75 2.87 5.34 4.68
CA LYS A 75 3.94 6.30 4.96
C LYS A 75 5.31 5.71 4.66
N GLN A 76 5.57 4.51 5.18
CA GLN A 76 6.84 3.81 4.97
C GLN A 76 7.11 3.48 3.49
N LEU A 77 6.05 3.12 2.73
CA LEU A 77 6.19 2.81 1.30
C LEU A 77 6.50 4.05 0.49
N ILE A 78 5.88 5.20 0.80
CA ILE A 78 6.20 6.49 0.16
C ILE A 78 7.63 6.90 0.46
N GLU A 79 8.07 6.83 1.72
CA GLU A 79 9.44 7.12 2.13
C GLU A 79 10.45 6.19 1.42
N PHE A 80 10.12 4.91 1.32
CA PHE A 80 10.94 3.92 0.60
C PHE A 80 11.05 4.26 -0.89
N ALA A 81 9.92 4.59 -1.55
CA ALA A 81 9.90 4.94 -2.95
C ALA A 81 10.74 6.19 -3.23
N GLN A 82 10.60 7.23 -2.40
CA GLN A 82 11.41 8.47 -2.49
C GLN A 82 12.90 8.17 -2.34
N LYS A 83 13.27 7.41 -1.30
CA LYS A 83 14.67 7.06 -1.02
C LYS A 83 15.32 6.26 -2.14
N ASN A 84 14.55 5.45 -2.84
CA ASN A 84 15.04 4.55 -3.89
C ASN A 84 14.76 5.04 -5.32
N ASN A 85 14.31 6.28 -5.50
CA ASN A 85 13.95 6.87 -6.80
C ASN A 85 12.94 6.02 -7.58
N ILE A 86 11.93 5.49 -6.89
CA ILE A 86 10.83 4.75 -7.49
C ILE A 86 9.69 5.74 -7.75
N ASP A 87 9.25 5.82 -8.98
CA ASP A 87 8.18 6.72 -9.39
C ASP A 87 6.85 6.35 -8.73
N PHE A 88 6.15 7.34 -8.21
CA PHE A 88 4.80 7.23 -7.67
C PHE A 88 4.08 8.58 -7.78
N ASP A 89 2.75 8.54 -7.74
CA ASP A 89 1.91 9.73 -7.76
C ASP A 89 0.98 9.76 -6.55
N ILE A 90 0.84 10.92 -5.92
CA ILE A 90 -0.13 11.20 -4.84
C ILE A 90 -1.36 11.88 -5.46
N CYS A 91 -2.02 11.18 -6.35
CA CYS A 91 -3.17 11.67 -7.12
C CYS A 91 -4.45 11.88 -6.28
N GLY A 92 -4.48 11.38 -5.04
CA GLY A 92 -5.70 11.42 -4.23
C GLY A 92 -6.70 10.32 -4.60
N LYS A 93 -7.94 10.48 -4.12
CA LYS A 93 -9.06 9.57 -4.41
C LYS A 93 -10.39 10.30 -4.25
N ILE A 94 -11.28 10.13 -5.21
CA ILE A 94 -12.68 10.53 -5.10
C ILE A 94 -13.53 9.30 -4.79
N VAL A 95 -14.49 9.46 -3.87
CA VAL A 95 -15.55 8.50 -3.58
C VAL A 95 -16.87 9.17 -3.82
N VAL A 96 -17.67 8.64 -4.74
CA VAL A 96 -18.93 9.23 -5.18
C VAL A 96 -20.10 8.50 -4.56
N ALA A 97 -21.12 9.25 -4.12
CA ALA A 97 -22.42 8.73 -3.73
C ALA A 97 -23.45 9.12 -4.81
N VAL A 98 -24.28 8.18 -5.22
CA VAL A 98 -25.30 8.38 -6.26
C VAL A 98 -26.73 8.45 -5.69
N ASN A 99 -26.90 8.29 -4.38
CA ASN A 99 -28.18 8.37 -3.69
C ASN A 99 -28.02 8.83 -2.23
N THR A 100 -29.13 9.10 -1.56
CA THR A 100 -29.14 9.62 -0.18
C THR A 100 -28.52 8.66 0.82
N GLU A 101 -28.73 7.35 0.68
CA GLU A 101 -28.17 6.34 1.59
C GLU A 101 -26.63 6.32 1.49
N GLU A 102 -26.12 6.38 0.27
CA GLU A 102 -24.67 6.45 0.03
C GLU A 102 -24.07 7.76 0.52
N SER A 103 -24.80 8.89 0.41
CA SER A 103 -24.37 10.18 0.96
C SER A 103 -24.16 10.12 2.48
N GLN A 104 -25.07 9.47 3.22
CA GLN A 104 -24.90 9.24 4.66
C GLN A 104 -23.69 8.36 4.96
N ARG A 105 -23.42 7.37 4.10
CA ARG A 105 -22.21 6.52 4.21
C ARG A 105 -20.93 7.30 3.98
N LEU A 106 -20.94 8.32 3.08
CA LEU A 106 -19.76 9.19 2.88
C LEU A 106 -19.41 9.99 4.14
N GLU A 107 -20.39 10.52 4.84
CA GLU A 107 -20.17 11.23 6.11
C GLU A 107 -19.51 10.30 7.14
N GLN A 108 -20.06 9.09 7.30
CA GLN A 108 -19.48 8.10 8.20
C GLN A 108 -18.08 7.66 7.76
N LEU A 109 -17.86 7.56 6.46
CA LEU A 109 -16.55 7.21 5.90
C LEU A 109 -15.50 8.30 6.18
N LYS A 110 -15.89 9.58 6.09
CA LYS A 110 -15.04 10.71 6.47
C LYS A 110 -14.64 10.64 7.93
N ILE A 111 -15.62 10.46 8.83
CA ILE A 111 -15.36 10.32 10.28
C ILE A 111 -14.39 9.16 10.56
N ASN A 112 -14.62 8.00 9.93
CA ASN A 112 -13.75 6.84 10.06
C ASN A 112 -12.33 7.10 9.56
N GLY A 113 -12.21 7.81 8.44
CA GLY A 113 -10.91 8.20 7.88
C GLY A 113 -10.14 9.15 8.81
N GLU A 114 -10.81 10.16 9.38
CA GLU A 114 -10.22 11.09 10.35
C GLU A 114 -9.75 10.36 11.60
N GLN A 115 -10.55 9.43 12.11
CA GLN A 115 -10.17 8.57 13.24
C GLN A 115 -8.98 7.66 12.93
N ASN A 116 -8.78 7.29 11.67
CA ASN A 116 -7.60 6.56 11.20
C ASN A 116 -6.38 7.46 10.95
N GLY A 117 -6.50 8.76 11.20
CA GLY A 117 -5.42 9.73 11.02
C GLY A 117 -5.19 10.14 9.56
N LEU A 118 -6.22 10.04 8.72
CA LEU A 118 -6.15 10.56 7.36
C LEU A 118 -6.44 12.07 7.36
N GLU A 119 -5.57 12.81 6.72
CA GLU A 119 -5.68 14.26 6.59
C GLU A 119 -6.25 14.65 5.22
N GLY A 120 -6.82 15.87 5.15
CA GLY A 120 -7.28 16.45 3.89
C GLY A 120 -8.59 15.86 3.35
N LEU A 121 -9.34 15.09 4.14
CA LEU A 121 -10.64 14.56 3.75
C LEU A 121 -11.68 15.68 3.67
N LYS A 122 -12.35 15.79 2.52
CA LYS A 122 -13.38 16.80 2.26
C LYS A 122 -14.66 16.11 1.78
N LEU A 123 -15.81 16.59 2.25
CA LEU A 123 -17.08 16.35 1.59
C LEU A 123 -17.25 17.45 0.55
N LEU A 124 -17.50 17.06 -0.68
CA LEU A 124 -17.63 17.95 -1.81
C LEU A 124 -19.05 17.86 -2.38
N ASN A 125 -19.59 18.96 -2.82
CA ASN A 125 -20.82 18.96 -3.62
C ASN A 125 -20.50 18.60 -5.09
N PRO A 126 -21.51 18.30 -5.92
CA PRO A 126 -21.29 17.91 -7.32
C PRO A 126 -20.51 18.90 -8.18
N ALA A 127 -20.61 20.21 -7.91
CA ALA A 127 -19.86 21.21 -8.66
C ALA A 127 -18.37 21.18 -8.27
N GLU A 128 -18.08 21.12 -6.96
CA GLU A 128 -16.72 21.09 -6.43
C GLU A 128 -15.94 19.84 -6.87
N PHE A 129 -16.56 18.65 -6.87
CA PHE A 129 -15.82 17.47 -7.27
C PHE A 129 -15.55 17.41 -8.78
N LYS A 130 -16.45 17.99 -9.62
CA LYS A 130 -16.22 18.09 -11.07
C LYS A 130 -15.07 19.03 -11.45
N GLU A 131 -14.73 19.99 -10.59
CA GLU A 131 -13.53 20.83 -10.79
C GLU A 131 -12.25 19.99 -10.61
N ILE A 132 -12.29 18.96 -9.75
CA ILE A 132 -11.15 18.08 -9.47
C ILE A 132 -11.10 16.93 -10.49
N GLU A 133 -12.25 16.32 -10.80
CA GLU A 133 -12.36 15.17 -11.70
C GLU A 133 -13.54 15.39 -12.69
N PRO A 134 -13.27 16.04 -13.82
CA PRO A 134 -14.32 16.42 -14.78
C PRO A 134 -15.05 15.25 -15.44
N ASN A 135 -14.42 14.07 -15.44
CA ASN A 135 -14.92 12.88 -16.13
C ASN A 135 -15.77 11.94 -15.26
N VAL A 136 -16.10 12.35 -14.05
CA VAL A 136 -16.95 11.60 -13.11
C VAL A 136 -18.37 12.13 -13.06
#